data_ed288cde2af00e614e00254d74adcfc5
#
_entry.id   ed288cde2af00e614e00254d74adcfc5
#
_cell.length_a   1.000
_cell.length_b   1.000
_cell.length_c   1.000
_cell.angle_alpha   90.00
_cell.angle_beta   90.00
_cell.angle_gamma   90.00
#
_symmetry.space_group_name_H-M   'P 1'
#
loop_
_entity.id
_entity.type
_entity.pdbx_description
1 polymer ?
#
loop_
_entity_poly.entity_id
_entity_poly.type
_entity_poly.pdbx_seq_one_letter_code
_entity_poly.pdbx_strand_id
1 'polypeptide(L)'
;MILDNTDHLKLVISLSLGLIVYFYFTKNKRSSLPLPPGPKKLPLLGNLLDFPTSNEWLKYAEWAKEFNSNIIHIYAVGKNVIILNSFDAAIDLLDKRSSIYSSRPVSPMLKDLMGWGWFMATMVYGEPWRERRRMFQNYFHPSNTQFYQPIQREFIRKMLPRLLDAPVELLSILRHTIGGMAISLSYGIRIKETDDPFVNLAEAALKSAGLAGRVGAFLVDLLPILRYVPEFVPGAGFKKQARIWRKLQEDFRERPFLASIEAMASGQARPSFTSMALGDVDESRDINHQREVIKDTAGVVFAGGSETTISATHTFFLAMVCFPEIQMKAQAELDRVVSGRLPDFDDMEDLPYLSALVKEVLRWQPGTPYGVPHLTTEDDVYEGYHIPKGSIVIYNSWAMLYNEVDYPDPSAFKPERFLKDGQLDPNIRDPAAIAFGFGRRWELICPGSHIAFATLWLTAASVLATLQLSKPVDKDGRVIEPSREYCASVAHQPVPFECIIKPRSNTAEGLIRSAADSY
;
A
#
# COMPACT_ATOMS: atom_id res chain seq x y z
N MET A 1 43.49 23.48 -43.72
CA MET A 1 42.11 22.97 -43.90
C MET A 1 41.45 22.96 -42.52
N ILE A 2 40.78 24.05 -42.18
CA ILE A 2 40.14 24.24 -40.85
C ILE A 2 38.78 23.53 -40.97
N LEU A 3 38.61 22.45 -40.22
CA LEU A 3 37.32 21.77 -40.12
C LEU A 3 36.29 22.76 -39.54
N ASP A 4 35.15 22.85 -40.20
CA ASP A 4 34.05 23.70 -39.78
C ASP A 4 33.51 23.24 -38.42
N ASN A 5 33.06 24.17 -37.57
CA ASN A 5 32.52 23.87 -36.23
C ASN A 5 31.40 22.81 -36.24
N THR A 6 30.68 22.71 -37.36
CA THR A 6 29.63 21.68 -37.58
C THR A 6 30.22 20.28 -37.77
N ASP A 7 31.41 20.13 -38.32
CA ASP A 7 32.08 18.84 -38.53
C ASP A 7 32.72 18.34 -37.23
N HIS A 8 33.25 19.23 -36.39
CA HIS A 8 33.70 18.88 -35.04
C HIS A 8 32.53 18.38 -34.15
N LEU A 9 31.36 19.02 -34.25
CA LEU A 9 30.16 18.59 -33.51
C LEU A 9 29.68 17.21 -33.97
N LYS A 10 29.65 16.94 -35.30
CA LYS A 10 29.27 15.63 -35.85
C LYS A 10 30.26 14.53 -35.43
N LEU A 11 31.57 14.84 -35.44
CA LEU A 11 32.61 13.90 -35.00
C LEU A 11 32.46 13.55 -33.51
N VAL A 12 32.21 14.54 -32.64
CA VAL A 12 32.00 14.35 -31.21
C VAL A 12 30.74 13.51 -30.95
N ILE A 13 29.64 13.81 -31.65
CA ILE A 13 28.41 13.03 -31.56
C ILE A 13 28.63 11.58 -32.00
N SER A 14 29.33 11.38 -33.15
CA SER A 14 29.58 10.03 -33.66
C SER A 14 30.53 9.22 -32.76
N LEU A 15 31.56 9.84 -32.19
CA LEU A 15 32.44 9.21 -31.21
C LEU A 15 31.73 8.89 -29.91
N SER A 16 30.88 9.79 -29.44
CA SER A 16 30.05 9.57 -28.24
C SER A 16 29.04 8.43 -28.44
N LEU A 17 28.41 8.37 -29.63
CA LEU A 17 27.53 7.26 -30.02
C LEU A 17 28.30 5.94 -30.12
N GLY A 18 29.47 5.96 -30.76
CA GLY A 18 30.37 4.80 -30.86
C GLY A 18 30.82 4.28 -29.47
N LEU A 19 31.20 5.17 -28.57
CA LEU A 19 31.54 4.83 -27.19
C LEU A 19 30.35 4.26 -26.42
N ILE A 20 29.17 4.84 -26.56
CA ILE A 20 27.94 4.32 -25.96
C ILE A 20 27.63 2.92 -26.47
N VAL A 21 27.71 2.71 -27.78
CA VAL A 21 27.51 1.40 -28.42
C VAL A 21 28.60 0.41 -27.97
N TYR A 22 29.87 0.81 -27.94
CA TYR A 22 30.97 -0.02 -27.46
C TYR A 22 30.76 -0.43 -25.99
N PHE A 23 30.45 0.51 -25.07
CA PHE A 23 30.17 0.20 -23.68
C PHE A 23 28.92 -0.65 -23.52
N TYR A 24 27.90 -0.47 -24.37
CA TYR A 24 26.70 -1.30 -24.37
C TYR A 24 27.02 -2.77 -24.70
N PHE A 25 27.90 -3.02 -25.69
CA PHE A 25 28.27 -4.38 -26.08
C PHE A 25 29.35 -5.02 -25.20
N THR A 26 30.24 -4.25 -24.59
CA THR A 26 31.34 -4.80 -23.76
C THR A 26 30.96 -5.03 -22.31
N LYS A 27 29.95 -4.32 -21.78
CA LYS A 27 29.55 -4.44 -20.38
C LYS A 27 28.78 -5.72 -20.03
N ASN A 28 28.35 -6.48 -21.01
CA ASN A 28 27.69 -7.75 -20.83
C ASN A 28 28.70 -8.92 -20.87
N LYS A 29 29.36 -9.24 -19.75
CA LYS A 29 29.73 -10.63 -19.47
C LYS A 29 28.42 -11.39 -19.33
N ARG A 30 27.90 -11.91 -20.44
CA ARG A 30 26.66 -12.70 -20.45
C ARG A 30 26.90 -13.95 -19.61
N SER A 31 26.10 -14.14 -18.58
CA SER A 31 25.93 -15.46 -17.97
C SER A 31 25.66 -16.48 -19.08
N SER A 32 26.14 -17.71 -18.91
CA SER A 32 25.85 -18.81 -19.83
C SER A 32 24.35 -19.20 -19.78
N LEU A 33 23.65 -18.81 -18.73
CA LEU A 33 22.24 -19.11 -18.55
C LEU A 33 21.34 -18.04 -19.19
N PRO A 34 20.16 -18.44 -19.72
CA PRO A 34 19.20 -17.51 -20.29
C PRO A 34 18.57 -16.63 -19.21
N LEU A 35 18.08 -15.47 -19.60
CA LEU A 35 17.16 -14.66 -18.78
C LEU A 35 15.76 -15.27 -18.80
N PRO A 36 14.90 -15.01 -17.81
CA PRO A 36 13.49 -15.41 -17.87
C PRO A 36 12.81 -14.91 -19.15
N PRO A 37 11.76 -15.61 -19.65
CA PRO A 37 11.05 -15.20 -20.84
C PRO A 37 10.32 -13.87 -20.67
N GLY A 38 9.95 -13.24 -21.77
CA GLY A 38 9.23 -11.98 -21.80
C GLY A 38 9.13 -11.37 -23.19
N PRO A 39 8.51 -10.18 -23.31
CA PRO A 39 8.29 -9.51 -24.59
C PRO A 39 9.59 -9.27 -25.37
N LYS A 40 9.49 -9.21 -26.70
CA LYS A 40 10.65 -8.93 -27.57
C LYS A 40 11.18 -7.53 -27.31
N LYS A 41 12.49 -7.45 -27.06
CA LYS A 41 13.17 -6.19 -26.76
C LYS A 41 13.46 -5.41 -28.04
N LEU A 42 13.14 -4.11 -28.04
CA LEU A 42 13.61 -3.19 -29.08
C LEU A 42 15.10 -2.85 -28.88
N PRO A 43 15.84 -2.61 -29.93
CA PRO A 43 17.23 -2.14 -29.84
C PRO A 43 17.31 -0.86 -29.00
N LEU A 44 18.24 -0.75 -28.06
CA LEU A 44 18.48 0.36 -27.11
C LEU A 44 17.38 0.60 -26.10
N LEU A 45 16.10 0.65 -26.50
CA LEU A 45 14.96 0.95 -25.64
C LEU A 45 14.52 -0.26 -24.80
N GLY A 46 14.80 -1.48 -25.27
CA GLY A 46 14.28 -2.69 -24.64
C GLY A 46 12.75 -2.76 -24.74
N ASN A 47 12.10 -2.96 -23.63
CA ASN A 47 10.65 -3.05 -23.49
C ASN A 47 10.02 -1.75 -22.96
N LEU A 48 10.68 -0.59 -23.12
CA LEU A 48 10.16 0.68 -22.56
C LEU A 48 8.73 0.98 -23.06
N LEU A 49 8.41 0.63 -24.29
CA LEU A 49 7.08 0.87 -24.88
C LEU A 49 6.04 -0.20 -24.49
N ASP A 50 6.49 -1.32 -23.93
CA ASP A 50 5.60 -2.40 -23.48
C ASP A 50 5.13 -2.20 -22.04
N PHE A 51 5.73 -1.24 -21.28
CA PHE A 51 5.29 -0.96 -19.91
C PHE A 51 3.85 -0.50 -19.90
N PRO A 52 2.97 -1.19 -19.14
CA PRO A 52 1.59 -0.79 -19.04
C PRO A 52 1.46 0.54 -18.28
N THR A 53 0.58 1.40 -18.75
CA THR A 53 0.30 2.71 -18.15
C THR A 53 -0.79 2.67 -17.08
N SER A 54 -1.54 1.57 -17.01
CA SER A 54 -2.60 1.32 -16.03
C SER A 54 -2.80 -0.19 -15.84
N ASN A 55 -3.27 -0.59 -14.66
CA ASN A 55 -3.58 -1.99 -14.32
C ASN A 55 -2.42 -2.95 -14.64
N GLU A 56 -1.22 -2.56 -14.28
CA GLU A 56 0.04 -3.24 -14.62
C GLU A 56 0.00 -4.73 -14.28
N TRP A 57 -0.62 -5.09 -13.17
CA TRP A 57 -0.75 -6.46 -12.67
C TRP A 57 -1.53 -7.38 -13.62
N LEU A 58 -2.53 -6.85 -14.34
CA LEU A 58 -3.27 -7.61 -15.34
C LEU A 58 -2.37 -7.98 -16.52
N LYS A 59 -1.60 -7.01 -17.02
CA LYS A 59 -0.66 -7.25 -18.11
C LYS A 59 0.46 -8.22 -17.71
N TYR A 60 0.91 -8.14 -16.47
CA TYR A 60 1.91 -9.08 -15.93
C TYR A 60 1.36 -10.52 -15.85
N ALA A 61 0.11 -10.68 -15.46
CA ALA A 61 -0.56 -11.98 -15.46
C ALA A 61 -0.83 -12.51 -16.89
N GLU A 62 -1.16 -11.62 -17.83
CA GLU A 62 -1.29 -11.97 -19.25
C GLU A 62 0.02 -12.51 -19.82
N TRP A 63 1.15 -11.83 -19.56
CA TRP A 63 2.47 -12.30 -19.99
C TRP A 63 2.85 -13.65 -19.35
N ALA A 64 2.49 -13.89 -18.11
CA ALA A 64 2.73 -15.21 -17.49
C ALA A 64 2.04 -16.33 -18.27
N LYS A 65 0.83 -16.12 -18.74
CA LYS A 65 0.08 -17.06 -19.58
C LYS A 65 0.69 -17.16 -20.99
N GLU A 66 0.99 -16.03 -21.63
CA GLU A 66 1.55 -15.95 -22.98
C GLU A 66 2.88 -16.70 -23.10
N PHE A 67 3.77 -16.50 -22.13
CA PHE A 67 5.09 -17.11 -22.12
C PHE A 67 5.16 -18.45 -21.35
N ASN A 68 4.03 -18.91 -20.82
CA ASN A 68 3.91 -20.10 -19.98
C ASN A 68 4.99 -20.13 -18.88
N SER A 69 5.14 -19.03 -18.16
CA SER A 69 6.15 -18.88 -17.10
C SER A 69 5.65 -18.01 -15.97
N ASN A 70 5.92 -18.45 -14.73
CA ASN A 70 5.61 -17.67 -13.53
C ASN A 70 6.59 -16.52 -13.28
N ILE A 71 7.69 -16.47 -14.05
CA ILE A 71 8.73 -15.45 -13.93
C ILE A 71 8.90 -14.79 -15.29
N ILE A 72 8.67 -13.49 -15.34
CA ILE A 72 8.76 -12.69 -16.57
C ILE A 72 9.87 -11.67 -16.44
N HIS A 73 10.65 -11.53 -17.50
CA HIS A 73 11.71 -10.53 -17.59
C HIS A 73 11.38 -9.42 -18.58
N ILE A 74 11.48 -8.19 -18.12
CA ILE A 74 11.38 -6.98 -18.93
C ILE A 74 12.70 -6.22 -18.81
N TYR A 75 13.13 -5.59 -19.89
CA TYR A 75 14.31 -4.74 -19.90
C TYR A 75 13.98 -3.35 -20.41
N ALA A 76 14.31 -2.32 -19.66
CA ALA A 76 14.09 -0.94 -20.10
C ALA A 76 15.31 -0.06 -19.75
N VAL A 77 15.94 0.49 -20.79
CA VAL A 77 17.00 1.51 -20.69
C VAL A 77 18.05 1.15 -19.61
N GLY A 78 18.60 -0.07 -19.67
CA GLY A 78 19.65 -0.52 -18.74
C GLY A 78 19.14 -1.12 -17.43
N LYS A 79 17.83 -1.18 -17.19
CA LYS A 79 17.23 -1.79 -16.00
C LYS A 79 16.57 -3.12 -16.33
N ASN A 80 16.90 -4.15 -15.56
CA ASN A 80 16.19 -5.42 -15.60
C ASN A 80 15.03 -5.37 -14.60
N VAL A 81 13.87 -5.83 -15.01
CA VAL A 81 12.69 -5.99 -14.17
C VAL A 81 12.26 -7.44 -14.24
N ILE A 82 12.15 -8.08 -13.09
CA ILE A 82 11.68 -9.45 -12.91
C ILE A 82 10.31 -9.40 -12.27
N ILE A 83 9.33 -10.05 -12.87
CA ILE A 83 7.96 -10.10 -12.36
C ILE A 83 7.68 -11.53 -11.92
N LEU A 84 7.26 -11.69 -10.66
CA LEU A 84 6.91 -12.96 -10.05
C LEU A 84 5.40 -13.08 -10.01
N ASN A 85 4.84 -14.05 -10.74
CA ASN A 85 3.38 -14.25 -10.84
C ASN A 85 2.88 -15.45 -10.00
N SER A 86 3.77 -16.16 -9.27
CA SER A 86 3.37 -17.24 -8.39
C SER A 86 3.84 -17.02 -6.97
N PHE A 87 3.07 -17.56 -6.02
CA PHE A 87 3.40 -17.54 -4.59
C PHE A 87 4.73 -18.24 -4.31
N ASP A 88 4.96 -19.40 -4.92
CA ASP A 88 6.16 -20.20 -4.69
C ASP A 88 7.43 -19.45 -5.13
N ALA A 89 7.41 -18.80 -6.31
CA ALA A 89 8.52 -17.96 -6.77
C ALA A 89 8.77 -16.78 -5.82
N ALA A 90 7.72 -16.16 -5.30
CA ALA A 90 7.85 -15.07 -4.34
C ALA A 90 8.44 -15.55 -3.01
N ILE A 91 7.99 -16.67 -2.47
CA ILE A 91 8.56 -17.27 -1.25
C ILE A 91 10.02 -17.66 -1.47
N ASP A 92 10.34 -18.31 -2.58
CA ASP A 92 11.70 -18.76 -2.86
C ASP A 92 12.69 -17.61 -2.96
N LEU A 93 12.32 -16.56 -3.67
CA LEU A 93 13.23 -15.43 -3.93
C LEU A 93 13.17 -14.39 -2.82
N LEU A 94 11.97 -13.95 -2.40
CA LEU A 94 11.84 -12.81 -1.50
C LEU A 94 11.95 -13.20 -0.03
N ASP A 95 11.57 -14.43 0.34
CA ASP A 95 11.64 -14.91 1.72
C ASP A 95 12.88 -15.77 1.96
N LYS A 96 13.03 -16.91 1.27
CA LYS A 96 14.15 -17.83 1.50
C LYS A 96 15.50 -17.23 1.09
N ARG A 97 15.55 -16.38 0.04
CA ARG A 97 16.76 -15.68 -0.43
C ARG A 97 16.75 -14.18 -0.07
N SER A 98 16.05 -13.81 1.01
CA SER A 98 15.89 -12.42 1.44
C SER A 98 17.21 -11.66 1.64
N SER A 99 18.33 -12.34 1.92
CA SER A 99 19.64 -11.69 2.04
C SER A 99 20.05 -10.90 0.78
N ILE A 100 19.62 -11.32 -0.39
CA ILE A 100 19.93 -10.67 -1.67
C ILE A 100 18.75 -9.95 -2.30
N TYR A 101 17.50 -10.21 -1.82
CA TYR A 101 16.27 -9.60 -2.38
C TYR A 101 15.60 -8.58 -1.47
N SER A 102 16.18 -8.24 -0.31
CA SER A 102 15.54 -7.32 0.65
C SER A 102 15.70 -5.84 0.33
N SER A 103 16.59 -5.47 -0.59
CA SER A 103 16.81 -4.06 -0.92
C SER A 103 15.66 -3.48 -1.75
N ARG A 104 15.66 -2.15 -1.87
CA ARG A 104 14.66 -1.40 -2.66
C ARG A 104 15.34 -0.64 -3.80
N PRO A 105 14.68 -0.51 -4.96
CA PRO A 105 15.21 0.32 -6.04
C PRO A 105 15.25 1.78 -5.61
N VAL A 106 16.34 2.45 -5.94
CA VAL A 106 16.44 3.89 -5.68
C VAL A 106 15.78 4.64 -6.83
N SER A 107 14.71 5.37 -6.53
CA SER A 107 14.07 6.30 -7.45
C SER A 107 14.63 7.71 -7.21
N PRO A 108 15.41 8.29 -8.14
CA PRO A 108 15.84 9.68 -8.08
C PRO A 108 14.69 10.67 -7.95
N MET A 109 13.54 10.39 -8.57
CA MET A 109 12.36 11.23 -8.44
C MET A 109 11.85 11.28 -7.00
N LEU A 110 11.58 10.13 -6.40
CA LEU A 110 11.07 10.05 -5.02
C LEU A 110 12.11 10.48 -3.99
N LYS A 111 13.32 9.90 -4.06
CA LYS A 111 14.33 10.09 -3.02
C LYS A 111 15.00 11.45 -3.11
N ASP A 112 15.57 11.78 -4.28
CA ASP A 112 16.45 12.95 -4.40
C ASP A 112 15.66 14.23 -4.71
N LEU A 113 14.66 14.16 -5.59
CA LEU A 113 13.92 15.34 -6.03
C LEU A 113 12.73 15.66 -5.12
N MET A 114 11.98 14.67 -4.67
CA MET A 114 10.83 14.86 -3.79
C MET A 114 11.16 14.75 -2.30
N GLY A 115 12.30 14.15 -1.90
CA GLY A 115 12.72 14.10 -0.50
C GLY A 115 12.17 12.92 0.33
N TRP A 116 11.60 11.88 -0.28
CA TRP A 116 11.07 10.69 0.42
C TRP A 116 12.16 9.68 0.87
N GLY A 117 13.42 10.07 0.92
CA GLY A 117 14.52 9.17 1.31
C GLY A 117 14.44 8.58 2.72
N TRP A 118 13.63 9.17 3.59
CA TRP A 118 13.36 8.74 4.95
C TRP A 118 12.26 7.65 5.05
N PHE A 119 11.47 7.46 4.00
CA PHE A 119 10.29 6.60 4.03
C PHE A 119 10.70 5.12 3.99
N MET A 120 10.46 4.40 5.08
CA MET A 120 10.94 3.03 5.33
C MET A 120 10.57 2.05 4.21
N ALA A 121 9.38 2.18 3.58
CA ALA A 121 8.94 1.25 2.54
C ALA A 121 9.81 1.30 1.27
N THR A 122 10.49 2.42 1.01
CA THR A 122 11.35 2.64 -0.16
C THR A 122 12.83 2.78 0.18
N MET A 123 13.20 2.64 1.44
CA MET A 123 14.60 2.69 1.87
C MET A 123 15.37 1.47 1.37
N VAL A 124 16.62 1.71 1.00
CA VAL A 124 17.61 0.64 0.79
C VAL A 124 17.81 -0.12 2.10
N TYR A 125 17.85 -1.45 2.02
CA TYR A 125 18.09 -2.29 3.19
C TYR A 125 19.46 -2.00 3.82
N GLY A 126 19.48 -1.76 5.13
CA GLY A 126 20.68 -1.43 5.89
C GLY A 126 20.35 -0.99 7.31
N GLU A 127 21.34 -0.50 8.07
CA GLU A 127 21.14 -0.11 9.47
C GLU A 127 20.10 1.02 9.64
N PRO A 128 20.05 2.08 8.80
CA PRO A 128 19.03 3.11 8.94
C PRO A 128 17.60 2.56 8.80
N TRP A 129 17.41 1.57 7.91
CA TRP A 129 16.13 0.88 7.75
C TRP A 129 15.80 0.01 8.97
N ARG A 130 16.79 -0.80 9.45
CA ARG A 130 16.60 -1.69 10.60
C ARG A 130 16.27 -0.92 11.90
N GLU A 131 16.87 0.24 12.10
CA GLU A 131 16.62 1.09 13.24
C GLU A 131 15.16 1.55 13.31
N ARG A 132 14.61 2.05 12.20
CA ARG A 132 13.20 2.47 12.09
C ARG A 132 12.25 1.29 12.22
N ARG A 133 12.62 0.16 11.62
CA ARG A 133 11.84 -1.08 11.72
C ARG A 133 11.76 -1.60 13.16
N ARG A 134 12.87 -1.63 13.89
CA ARG A 134 12.89 -2.02 15.31
C ARG A 134 12.04 -1.08 16.15
N MET A 135 12.18 0.23 15.93
CA MET A 135 11.38 1.22 16.62
C MET A 135 9.89 1.00 16.37
N PHE A 136 9.46 0.79 15.11
CA PHE A 136 8.07 0.47 14.81
C PHE A 136 7.61 -0.78 15.58
N GLN A 137 8.38 -1.87 15.55
CA GLN A 137 8.03 -3.14 16.19
C GLN A 137 7.92 -3.04 17.71
N ASN A 138 8.73 -2.21 18.35
CA ASN A 138 8.69 -2.04 19.81
C ASN A 138 7.36 -1.47 20.29
N TYR A 139 6.77 -0.53 19.56
CA TYR A 139 5.52 0.13 19.96
C TYR A 139 4.27 -0.53 19.36
N PHE A 140 4.37 -1.06 18.17
CA PHE A 140 3.27 -1.69 17.44
C PHE A 140 3.41 -3.21 17.36
N HIS A 141 3.93 -3.83 18.42
CA HIS A 141 3.95 -5.30 18.51
C HIS A 141 2.52 -5.85 18.61
N PRO A 142 2.21 -7.02 17.98
CA PRO A 142 0.87 -7.62 18.04
C PRO A 142 0.31 -7.82 19.46
N SER A 143 1.17 -8.01 20.47
CA SER A 143 0.74 -8.13 21.86
C SER A 143 0.44 -6.80 22.56
N ASN A 144 0.77 -5.66 21.96
CA ASN A 144 0.56 -4.33 22.56
C ASN A 144 -0.84 -3.77 22.23
N THR A 145 -1.87 -4.63 22.27
CA THR A 145 -3.25 -4.31 21.91
C THR A 145 -3.83 -3.17 22.74
N GLN A 146 -3.44 -3.08 24.00
CA GLN A 146 -3.86 -2.03 24.93
C GLN A 146 -3.54 -0.61 24.45
N PHE A 147 -2.55 -0.46 23.56
CA PHE A 147 -2.19 0.85 23.00
C PHE A 147 -3.09 1.22 21.81
N TYR A 148 -3.27 0.35 20.83
CA TYR A 148 -3.93 0.72 19.57
C TYR A 148 -5.42 0.36 19.51
N GLN A 149 -5.89 -0.70 20.19
CA GLN A 149 -7.29 -1.10 20.14
C GLN A 149 -8.27 -0.04 20.71
N PRO A 150 -7.98 0.67 21.82
CA PRO A 150 -8.87 1.74 22.30
C PRO A 150 -9.06 2.85 21.25
N ILE A 151 -8.00 3.22 20.54
CA ILE A 151 -8.04 4.22 19.47
C ILE A 151 -8.88 3.71 18.29
N GLN A 152 -8.70 2.45 17.88
CA GLN A 152 -9.52 1.83 16.84
C GLN A 152 -11.00 1.84 17.19
N ARG A 153 -11.36 1.46 18.43
CA ARG A 153 -12.75 1.50 18.92
C ARG A 153 -13.33 2.92 18.86
N GLU A 154 -12.60 3.90 19.37
CA GLU A 154 -13.04 5.30 19.37
C GLU A 154 -13.42 5.76 17.96
N PHE A 155 -12.49 5.62 17.02
CA PHE A 155 -12.69 6.12 15.65
C PHE A 155 -13.80 5.36 14.90
N ILE A 156 -13.86 4.04 15.04
CA ILE A 156 -14.87 3.22 14.35
C ILE A 156 -16.25 3.50 14.91
N ARG A 157 -16.40 3.64 16.23
CA ARG A 157 -17.70 3.94 16.84
C ARG A 157 -18.19 5.35 16.51
N LYS A 158 -17.31 6.35 16.46
CA LYS A 158 -17.64 7.71 16.00
C LYS A 158 -17.96 7.79 14.49
N MET A 159 -17.53 6.83 13.70
CA MET A 159 -17.87 6.73 12.28
C MET A 159 -19.35 6.36 12.06
N LEU A 160 -19.92 5.49 12.91
CA LEU A 160 -21.25 4.91 12.69
C LEU A 160 -22.37 5.97 12.54
N PRO A 161 -22.53 6.97 13.44
CA PRO A 161 -23.56 8.00 13.28
C PRO A 161 -23.33 8.86 12.03
N ARG A 162 -22.08 9.13 11.67
CA ARG A 162 -21.75 9.89 10.44
C ARG A 162 -22.19 9.17 9.17
N LEU A 163 -22.07 7.84 9.14
CA LEU A 163 -22.57 7.01 8.04
C LEU A 163 -24.08 7.07 7.89
N LEU A 164 -24.83 7.22 9.01
CA LEU A 164 -26.28 7.40 8.99
C LEU A 164 -26.68 8.80 8.53
N ASP A 165 -25.99 9.82 9.03
CA ASP A 165 -26.37 11.22 8.82
C ASP A 165 -25.97 11.73 7.42
N ALA A 166 -24.87 11.20 6.84
CA ALA A 166 -24.35 11.64 5.55
C ALA A 166 -23.87 10.45 4.67
N PRO A 167 -24.73 9.49 4.31
CA PRO A 167 -24.32 8.29 3.57
C PRO A 167 -23.68 8.58 2.20
N VAL A 168 -24.00 9.70 1.58
CA VAL A 168 -23.42 10.15 0.31
C VAL A 168 -21.94 10.55 0.42
N GLU A 169 -21.46 10.80 1.63
CA GLU A 169 -20.08 11.17 1.94
C GLU A 169 -19.21 9.98 2.36
N LEU A 170 -19.61 8.75 2.01
CA LEU A 170 -18.95 7.52 2.47
C LEU A 170 -17.40 7.61 2.39
N LEU A 171 -16.84 7.93 1.24
CA LEU A 171 -15.39 7.97 1.07
C LEU A 171 -14.73 9.06 1.94
N SER A 172 -15.37 10.22 2.09
CA SER A 172 -14.89 11.30 2.97
C SER A 172 -14.90 10.85 4.43
N ILE A 173 -15.97 10.18 4.86
CA ILE A 173 -16.10 9.62 6.21
C ILE A 173 -15.01 8.57 6.47
N LEU A 174 -14.76 7.66 5.52
CA LEU A 174 -13.70 6.66 5.65
C LEU A 174 -12.31 7.31 5.74
N ARG A 175 -12.02 8.29 4.89
CA ARG A 175 -10.75 9.03 4.93
C ARG A 175 -10.55 9.73 6.26
N HIS A 176 -11.57 10.40 6.75
CA HIS A 176 -11.52 11.08 8.04
C HIS A 176 -11.31 10.06 9.19
N THR A 177 -12.06 8.96 9.20
CA THR A 177 -11.97 7.95 10.24
C THR A 177 -10.60 7.26 10.26
N ILE A 178 -10.19 6.70 9.14
CA ILE A 178 -8.94 5.93 9.05
C ILE A 178 -7.71 6.85 9.10
N GLY A 179 -7.74 7.97 8.37
CA GLY A 179 -6.66 8.97 8.42
C GLY A 179 -6.51 9.57 9.82
N GLY A 180 -7.63 9.92 10.47
CA GLY A 180 -7.63 10.43 11.84
C GLY A 180 -7.14 9.41 12.87
N MET A 181 -7.51 8.14 12.71
CA MET A 181 -6.99 7.04 13.52
C MET A 181 -5.47 6.93 13.36
N ALA A 182 -4.96 6.97 12.15
CA ALA A 182 -3.52 6.90 11.87
C ALA A 182 -2.76 8.11 12.47
N ILE A 183 -3.34 9.33 12.40
CA ILE A 183 -2.80 10.53 13.05
C ILE A 183 -2.80 10.37 14.57
N SER A 184 -3.90 9.88 15.15
CA SER A 184 -4.01 9.68 16.59
C SER A 184 -2.99 8.66 17.10
N LEU A 185 -2.84 7.53 16.41
CA LEU A 185 -1.84 6.49 16.72
C LEU A 185 -0.40 7.03 16.61
N SER A 186 -0.12 7.81 15.56
CA SER A 186 1.23 8.32 15.30
C SER A 186 1.61 9.48 16.20
N TYR A 187 0.71 10.46 16.35
CA TYR A 187 1.04 11.79 16.89
C TYR A 187 0.22 12.20 18.12
N GLY A 188 -0.88 11.51 18.44
CA GLY A 188 -1.76 11.88 19.55
C GLY A 188 -2.52 13.20 19.35
N ILE A 189 -2.61 13.67 18.12
CA ILE A 189 -3.28 14.92 17.76
C ILE A 189 -4.79 14.68 17.64
N ARG A 190 -5.58 15.61 18.16
CA ARG A 190 -7.02 15.65 17.89
C ARG A 190 -7.27 16.19 16.50
N ILE A 191 -8.02 15.45 15.70
CA ILE A 191 -8.43 15.90 14.38
C ILE A 191 -9.73 16.69 14.46
N LYS A 192 -9.95 17.60 13.51
CA LYS A 192 -11.22 18.29 13.32
C LYS A 192 -12.25 17.32 12.76
N GLU A 193 -13.52 17.56 13.01
CA GLU A 193 -14.62 16.71 12.52
C GLU A 193 -14.73 16.73 10.98
N THR A 194 -14.43 17.85 10.37
CA THR A 194 -14.46 18.06 8.92
C THR A 194 -13.20 18.83 8.48
N ASP A 195 -12.77 18.61 7.24
CA ASP A 195 -11.65 19.34 6.60
C ASP A 195 -10.39 19.43 7.46
N ASP A 196 -10.01 18.32 8.08
CA ASP A 196 -8.80 18.30 8.89
C ASP A 196 -7.55 18.55 8.04
N PRO A 197 -6.70 19.53 8.39
CA PRO A 197 -5.55 19.93 7.58
C PRO A 197 -4.48 18.84 7.48
N PHE A 198 -4.35 17.93 8.45
CA PHE A 198 -3.38 16.84 8.41
C PHE A 198 -3.87 15.67 7.56
N VAL A 199 -5.17 15.36 7.61
CA VAL A 199 -5.80 14.35 6.73
C VAL A 199 -5.68 14.78 5.27
N ASN A 200 -6.04 16.04 4.96
CA ASN A 200 -5.94 16.58 3.60
C ASN A 200 -4.48 16.64 3.09
N LEU A 201 -3.55 17.00 3.98
CA LEU A 201 -2.12 17.03 3.67
C LEU A 201 -1.59 15.62 3.35
N ALA A 202 -2.00 14.61 4.12
CA ALA A 202 -1.63 13.22 3.87
C ALA A 202 -2.14 12.75 2.50
N GLU A 203 -3.41 12.99 2.19
CA GLU A 203 -3.96 12.62 0.88
C GLU A 203 -3.15 13.24 -0.27
N ALA A 204 -2.86 14.54 -0.20
CA ALA A 204 -2.09 15.23 -1.24
C ALA A 204 -0.64 14.70 -1.36
N ALA A 205 0.05 14.52 -0.23
CA ALA A 205 1.42 14.05 -0.19
C ALA A 205 1.54 12.60 -0.69
N LEU A 206 0.68 11.71 -0.20
CA LEU A 206 0.70 10.29 -0.57
C LEU A 206 0.27 10.08 -2.01
N LYS A 207 -0.74 10.81 -2.50
CA LYS A 207 -1.11 10.79 -3.92
C LYS A 207 0.07 11.17 -4.82
N SER A 208 0.84 12.21 -4.44
CA SER A 208 2.04 12.61 -5.18
C SER A 208 3.11 11.54 -5.18
N ALA A 209 3.34 10.88 -4.03
CA ALA A 209 4.29 9.78 -3.90
C ALA A 209 3.87 8.55 -4.73
N GLY A 210 2.60 8.20 -4.74
CA GLY A 210 2.06 7.10 -5.55
C GLY A 210 2.24 7.33 -7.05
N LEU A 211 1.97 8.54 -7.53
CA LEU A 211 2.21 8.91 -8.94
C LEU A 211 3.69 8.81 -9.33
N ALA A 212 4.58 9.21 -8.42
CA ALA A 212 6.01 9.18 -8.65
C ALA A 212 6.64 7.77 -8.46
N GLY A 213 6.04 6.94 -7.62
CA GLY A 213 6.58 5.61 -7.27
C GLY A 213 6.34 4.51 -8.32
N ARG A 214 5.53 4.76 -9.35
CA ARG A 214 5.27 3.78 -10.41
C ARG A 214 6.53 3.57 -11.25
N VAL A 215 6.88 2.32 -11.48
CA VAL A 215 8.05 1.97 -12.30
C VAL A 215 7.86 2.51 -13.72
N GLY A 216 8.82 3.31 -14.20
CA GLY A 216 8.76 3.91 -15.54
C GLY A 216 7.95 5.21 -15.64
N ALA A 217 7.33 5.70 -14.57
CA ALA A 217 6.56 6.96 -14.59
C ALA A 217 7.42 8.19 -14.93
N PHE A 218 8.67 8.20 -14.49
CA PHE A 218 9.59 9.31 -14.74
C PHE A 218 10.91 8.81 -15.34
N LEU A 219 11.31 9.41 -16.45
CA LEU A 219 12.57 9.05 -17.14
C LEU A 219 13.80 9.26 -16.25
N VAL A 220 13.76 10.15 -15.28
CA VAL A 220 14.85 10.37 -14.33
C VAL A 220 15.15 9.13 -13.48
N ASP A 221 14.18 8.22 -13.27
CA ASP A 221 14.38 6.97 -12.54
C ASP A 221 15.12 5.92 -13.39
N LEU A 222 14.95 5.99 -14.71
CA LEU A 222 15.67 5.16 -15.67
C LEU A 222 17.04 5.75 -16.03
N LEU A 223 17.10 7.07 -16.16
CA LEU A 223 18.29 7.86 -16.53
C LEU A 223 18.61 8.88 -15.43
N PRO A 224 19.30 8.46 -14.34
CA PRO A 224 19.56 9.33 -13.19
C PRO A 224 20.30 10.63 -13.48
N ILE A 225 21.01 10.70 -14.60
CA ILE A 225 21.71 11.91 -15.05
C ILE A 225 20.75 13.09 -15.27
N LEU A 226 19.48 12.82 -15.61
CA LEU A 226 18.45 13.85 -15.83
C LEU A 226 18.16 14.70 -14.58
N ARG A 227 18.50 14.23 -13.38
CA ARG A 227 18.36 15.02 -12.15
C ARG A 227 19.20 16.30 -12.15
N TYR A 228 20.28 16.34 -12.95
CA TYR A 228 21.17 17.50 -13.06
C TYR A 228 20.77 18.49 -14.15
N VAL A 229 19.82 18.13 -15.03
CA VAL A 229 19.33 19.03 -16.10
C VAL A 229 18.66 20.26 -15.45
N PRO A 230 18.99 21.50 -15.83
CA PRO A 230 18.35 22.69 -15.31
C PRO A 230 16.85 22.73 -15.62
N GLU A 231 16.05 23.33 -14.71
CA GLU A 231 14.57 23.34 -14.81
C GLU A 231 14.05 24.10 -16.06
N PHE A 232 14.80 25.06 -16.58
CA PHE A 232 14.42 25.83 -17.76
C PHE A 232 14.56 25.07 -19.09
N VAL A 233 15.21 23.90 -19.07
CA VAL A 233 15.39 23.08 -20.28
C VAL A 233 14.05 22.46 -20.70
N PRO A 234 13.66 22.53 -21.99
CA PRO A 234 12.47 21.84 -22.48
C PRO A 234 12.47 20.35 -22.11
N GLY A 235 11.36 19.84 -21.54
CA GLY A 235 11.26 18.46 -21.03
C GLY A 235 11.63 18.31 -19.55
N ALA A 236 12.21 19.32 -18.88
CA ALA A 236 12.54 19.29 -17.45
C ALA A 236 11.37 19.67 -16.52
N GLY A 237 10.13 19.71 -17.03
CA GLY A 237 8.91 20.05 -16.24
C GLY A 237 8.71 19.14 -15.02
N PHE A 238 9.23 17.92 -15.05
CA PHE A 238 9.22 17.00 -13.89
C PHE A 238 9.92 17.60 -12.66
N LYS A 239 10.94 18.46 -12.83
CA LYS A 239 11.65 19.11 -11.71
C LYS A 239 10.78 20.15 -11.02
N LYS A 240 10.01 20.94 -11.78
CA LYS A 240 9.02 21.86 -11.22
C LYS A 240 7.96 21.10 -10.42
N GLN A 241 7.47 20.00 -10.98
CA GLN A 241 6.52 19.13 -10.29
C GLN A 241 7.11 18.53 -9.03
N ALA A 242 8.35 18.02 -9.09
CA ALA A 242 9.05 17.46 -7.94
C ALA A 242 9.23 18.49 -6.81
N ARG A 243 9.51 19.76 -7.13
CA ARG A 243 9.64 20.84 -6.14
C ARG A 243 8.33 21.11 -5.40
N ILE A 244 7.19 21.10 -6.12
CA ILE A 244 5.86 21.24 -5.51
C ILE A 244 5.59 20.04 -4.58
N TRP A 245 5.86 18.84 -5.05
CA TRP A 245 5.66 17.61 -4.29
C TRP A 245 6.62 17.45 -3.11
N ARG A 246 7.84 18.00 -3.23
CA ARG A 246 8.78 18.07 -2.11
C ARG A 246 8.19 18.87 -0.95
N LYS A 247 7.57 20.02 -1.22
CA LYS A 247 6.95 20.82 -0.17
C LYS A 247 5.82 20.07 0.53
N LEU A 248 4.97 19.34 -0.21
CA LEU A 248 3.94 18.48 0.38
C LEU A 248 4.54 17.42 1.30
N GLN A 249 5.62 16.76 0.86
CA GLN A 249 6.31 15.75 1.64
C GLN A 249 6.96 16.33 2.90
N GLU A 250 7.64 17.48 2.80
CA GLU A 250 8.24 18.17 3.94
C GLU A 250 7.17 18.56 4.97
N ASP A 251 6.07 19.18 4.53
CA ASP A 251 4.95 19.53 5.40
C ASP A 251 4.31 18.27 6.05
N PHE A 252 4.14 17.20 5.30
CA PHE A 252 3.61 15.92 5.79
C PHE A 252 4.50 15.32 6.90
N ARG A 253 5.83 15.38 6.75
CA ARG A 253 6.78 14.84 7.71
C ARG A 253 6.93 15.72 8.96
N GLU A 254 6.97 17.06 8.78
CA GLU A 254 7.33 18.00 9.85
C GLU A 254 6.11 18.49 10.65
N ARG A 255 5.03 18.91 9.98
CA ARG A 255 3.94 19.60 10.66
C ARG A 255 3.22 18.76 11.72
N PRO A 256 2.85 17.48 11.49
CA PRO A 256 2.23 16.68 12.52
C PRO A 256 3.16 16.39 13.70
N PHE A 257 4.46 16.19 13.42
CA PHE A 257 5.46 15.96 14.46
C PHE A 257 5.65 17.18 15.36
N LEU A 258 5.74 18.38 14.80
CA LEU A 258 5.83 19.64 15.55
C LEU A 258 4.56 19.88 16.37
N ALA A 259 3.39 19.64 15.80
CA ALA A 259 2.12 19.76 16.51
C ALA A 259 2.03 18.78 17.70
N SER A 260 2.58 17.57 17.56
CA SER A 260 2.66 16.61 18.67
C SER A 260 3.56 17.12 19.79
N ILE A 261 4.73 17.70 19.47
CA ILE A 261 5.65 18.30 20.46
C ILE A 261 4.96 19.46 21.19
N GLU A 262 4.27 20.33 20.47
CA GLU A 262 3.55 21.47 21.05
C GLU A 262 2.42 21.00 21.99
N ALA A 263 1.67 19.96 21.58
CA ALA A 263 0.66 19.34 22.43
C ALA A 263 1.26 18.71 23.71
N MET A 264 2.45 18.09 23.62
CA MET A 264 3.17 17.55 24.77
C MET A 264 3.61 18.69 25.73
N ALA A 265 4.18 19.75 25.19
CA ALA A 265 4.65 20.90 25.97
C ALA A 265 3.50 21.63 26.69
N SER A 266 2.29 21.64 26.11
CA SER A 266 1.08 22.23 26.72
C SER A 266 0.29 21.26 27.61
N GLY A 267 0.74 20.01 27.79
CA GLY A 267 0.03 18.99 28.56
C GLY A 267 -1.27 18.48 27.92
N GLN A 268 -1.46 18.71 26.62
CA GLN A 268 -2.66 18.32 25.88
C GLN A 268 -2.46 17.07 25.00
N ALA A 269 -1.24 16.51 24.98
CA ALA A 269 -0.93 15.34 24.17
C ALA A 269 -1.69 14.10 24.66
N ARG A 270 -2.33 13.39 23.71
CA ARG A 270 -2.82 12.03 23.96
C ARG A 270 -1.67 11.03 23.85
N PRO A 271 -1.75 9.87 24.54
CA PRO A 271 -0.81 8.78 24.32
C PRO A 271 -0.74 8.42 22.82
N SER A 272 0.48 8.41 22.30
CA SER A 272 0.75 8.13 20.88
C SER A 272 2.16 7.56 20.73
N PHE A 273 2.45 7.01 19.56
CA PHE A 273 3.80 6.56 19.25
C PHE A 273 4.83 7.69 19.50
N THR A 274 4.58 8.89 18.98
CA THR A 274 5.52 10.02 19.13
C THR A 274 5.72 10.41 20.59
N SER A 275 4.64 10.50 21.38
CA SER A 275 4.77 10.90 22.81
C SER A 275 5.51 9.85 23.63
N MET A 276 5.25 8.55 23.39
CA MET A 276 5.95 7.47 24.07
C MET A 276 7.43 7.41 23.66
N ALA A 277 7.71 7.41 22.34
CA ALA A 277 9.07 7.31 21.84
C ALA A 277 9.96 8.52 22.22
N LEU A 278 9.38 9.71 22.30
CA LEU A 278 10.10 10.90 22.80
C LEU A 278 10.36 10.82 24.31
N GLY A 279 9.48 10.16 25.09
CA GLY A 279 9.70 9.89 26.51
C GLY A 279 10.80 8.85 26.77
N ASP A 280 11.05 7.96 25.82
CA ASP A 280 12.05 6.88 25.90
C ASP A 280 13.40 7.27 25.28
N VAL A 281 13.63 8.54 24.95
CA VAL A 281 14.90 9.01 24.36
C VAL A 281 16.05 8.81 25.35
N ASP A 282 17.10 8.12 24.91
CA ASP A 282 18.33 7.89 25.67
C ASP A 282 19.24 9.13 25.60
N GLU A 283 19.33 9.87 26.69
CA GLU A 283 20.14 11.09 26.78
C GLU A 283 21.65 10.84 26.65
N SER A 284 22.11 9.59 26.81
CA SER A 284 23.52 9.21 26.64
C SER A 284 23.93 9.09 25.16
N ARG A 285 23.00 9.13 24.24
CA ARG A 285 23.19 9.01 22.78
C ARG A 285 22.88 10.31 22.07
N ASP A 286 23.11 10.32 20.74
CA ASP A 286 22.72 11.46 19.89
C ASP A 286 21.18 11.64 19.90
N ILE A 287 20.72 12.60 20.67
CA ILE A 287 19.30 12.96 20.83
C ILE A 287 18.71 13.42 19.50
N ASN A 288 19.46 14.17 18.69
CA ASN A 288 18.96 14.68 17.42
C ASN A 288 18.72 13.53 16.43
N HIS A 289 19.63 12.57 16.37
CA HIS A 289 19.46 11.37 15.55
C HIS A 289 18.23 10.57 16.00
N GLN A 290 18.06 10.32 17.30
CA GLN A 290 16.90 9.61 17.84
C GLN A 290 15.59 10.33 17.46
N ARG A 291 15.53 11.64 17.58
CA ARG A 291 14.35 12.45 17.20
C ARG A 291 14.03 12.36 15.70
N GLU A 292 15.05 12.34 14.84
CA GLU A 292 14.85 12.13 13.40
C GLU A 292 14.28 10.72 13.11
N VAL A 293 14.78 9.69 13.79
CA VAL A 293 14.27 8.32 13.64
C VAL A 293 12.81 8.20 14.11
N ILE A 294 12.48 8.85 15.23
CA ILE A 294 11.10 8.91 15.76
C ILE A 294 10.18 9.61 14.75
N LYS A 295 10.59 10.78 14.26
CA LYS A 295 9.83 11.56 13.26
C LYS A 295 9.57 10.75 11.98
N ASP A 296 10.60 10.09 11.47
CA ASP A 296 10.49 9.24 10.28
C ASP A 296 9.54 8.06 10.52
N THR A 297 9.66 7.41 11.66
CA THR A 297 8.82 6.26 12.01
C THR A 297 7.36 6.68 12.20
N ALA A 298 7.09 7.81 12.85
CA ALA A 298 5.75 8.38 12.98
C ALA A 298 5.12 8.66 11.60
N GLY A 299 5.90 9.26 10.69
CA GLY A 299 5.47 9.48 9.30
C GLY A 299 5.15 8.19 8.55
N VAL A 300 5.90 7.11 8.81
CA VAL A 300 5.64 5.79 8.22
C VAL A 300 4.35 5.17 8.76
N VAL A 301 4.09 5.28 10.07
CA VAL A 301 2.82 4.80 10.68
C VAL A 301 1.63 5.51 10.06
N PHE A 302 1.71 6.84 9.95
CA PHE A 302 0.66 7.67 9.36
C PHE A 302 0.43 7.33 7.87
N ALA A 303 1.48 7.32 7.07
CA ALA A 303 1.38 7.03 5.64
C ALA A 303 0.88 5.61 5.35
N GLY A 304 1.46 4.61 6.01
CA GLY A 304 1.13 3.20 5.77
C GLY A 304 -0.25 2.81 6.30
N GLY A 305 -0.68 3.41 7.41
CA GLY A 305 -1.97 3.12 8.05
C GLY A 305 -3.17 3.79 7.39
N SER A 306 -2.96 4.81 6.55
CA SER A 306 -4.04 5.59 5.95
C SER A 306 -4.58 4.93 4.66
N GLU A 307 -3.98 5.20 3.51
CA GLU A 307 -4.54 4.90 2.18
C GLU A 307 -4.84 3.41 1.94
N THR A 308 -4.00 2.51 2.44
CA THR A 308 -4.19 1.06 2.24
C THR A 308 -5.40 0.54 3.01
N THR A 309 -5.60 1.03 4.23
CA THR A 309 -6.74 0.65 5.07
C THR A 309 -8.04 1.28 4.56
N ILE A 310 -8.00 2.53 4.07
CA ILE A 310 -9.13 3.17 3.38
C ILE A 310 -9.55 2.33 2.18
N SER A 311 -8.60 1.90 1.35
CA SER A 311 -8.87 1.05 0.18
C SER A 311 -9.58 -0.26 0.56
N ALA A 312 -9.07 -0.99 1.54
CA ALA A 312 -9.66 -2.25 2.00
C ALA A 312 -11.07 -2.03 2.59
N THR A 313 -11.24 -0.97 3.40
CA THR A 313 -12.54 -0.63 4.00
C THR A 313 -13.54 -0.20 2.93
N HIS A 314 -13.15 0.62 1.96
CA HIS A 314 -14.01 1.02 0.84
C HIS A 314 -14.42 -0.17 -0.03
N THR A 315 -13.49 -1.12 -0.24
CA THR A 315 -13.77 -2.41 -0.91
C THR A 315 -14.78 -3.24 -0.13
N PHE A 316 -14.70 -3.27 1.21
CA PHE A 316 -15.70 -3.92 2.05
C PHE A 316 -17.11 -3.33 1.82
N PHE A 317 -17.26 -2.01 1.83
CA PHE A 317 -18.56 -1.37 1.57
C PHE A 317 -19.08 -1.72 0.18
N LEU A 318 -18.23 -1.65 -0.85
CA LEU A 318 -18.60 -2.05 -2.22
C LEU A 318 -19.07 -3.51 -2.27
N ALA A 319 -18.34 -4.42 -1.62
CA ALA A 319 -18.70 -5.83 -1.58
C ALA A 319 -20.06 -6.06 -0.91
N MET A 320 -20.36 -5.38 0.20
CA MET A 320 -21.64 -5.51 0.89
C MET A 320 -22.81 -4.99 0.07
N VAL A 321 -22.61 -3.93 -0.70
CA VAL A 321 -23.64 -3.42 -1.64
C VAL A 321 -23.85 -4.37 -2.84
N CYS A 322 -22.75 -4.96 -3.34
CA CYS A 322 -22.82 -5.87 -4.51
C CYS A 322 -23.39 -7.26 -4.17
N PHE A 323 -23.17 -7.75 -2.94
CA PHE A 323 -23.45 -9.12 -2.52
C PHE A 323 -24.32 -9.14 -1.23
N PRO A 324 -25.61 -8.76 -1.34
CA PRO A 324 -26.50 -8.65 -0.17
C PRO A 324 -26.71 -10.00 0.55
N GLU A 325 -26.60 -11.12 -0.14
CA GLU A 325 -26.71 -12.46 0.45
C GLU A 325 -25.55 -12.76 1.42
N ILE A 326 -24.36 -12.26 1.14
CA ILE A 326 -23.19 -12.39 2.01
C ILE A 326 -23.35 -11.47 3.22
N GLN A 327 -23.85 -10.25 3.01
CA GLN A 327 -24.18 -9.34 4.09
C GLN A 327 -25.17 -9.98 5.08
N MET A 328 -26.26 -10.59 4.58
CA MET A 328 -27.27 -11.25 5.42
C MET A 328 -26.68 -12.40 6.24
N LYS A 329 -25.77 -13.22 5.68
CA LYS A 329 -25.12 -14.33 6.41
C LYS A 329 -24.25 -13.81 7.55
N ALA A 330 -23.45 -12.77 7.30
CA ALA A 330 -22.60 -12.17 8.31
C ALA A 330 -23.45 -11.50 9.42
N GLN A 331 -24.55 -10.86 9.05
CA GLN A 331 -25.49 -10.29 10.01
C GLN A 331 -26.15 -11.37 10.88
N ALA A 332 -26.53 -12.50 10.31
CA ALA A 332 -27.11 -13.63 11.06
C ALA A 332 -26.11 -14.24 12.08
N GLU A 333 -24.81 -14.29 11.72
CA GLU A 333 -23.78 -14.70 12.67
C GLU A 333 -23.64 -13.71 13.81
N LEU A 334 -23.56 -12.40 13.51
CA LEU A 334 -23.49 -11.33 14.50
C LEU A 334 -24.70 -11.31 15.45
N ASP A 335 -25.91 -11.49 14.93
CA ASP A 335 -27.14 -11.51 15.73
C ASP A 335 -27.14 -12.66 16.75
N ARG A 336 -26.54 -13.79 16.39
CA ARG A 336 -26.41 -14.97 17.26
C ARG A 336 -25.38 -14.76 18.37
N VAL A 337 -24.26 -14.07 18.08
CA VAL A 337 -23.10 -13.95 19.00
C VAL A 337 -23.16 -12.66 19.82
N VAL A 338 -23.53 -11.52 19.20
CA VAL A 338 -23.32 -10.18 19.77
C VAL A 338 -24.67 -9.49 20.07
N SER A 339 -25.69 -10.23 20.52
CA SER A 339 -27.02 -9.68 20.74
C SER A 339 -27.01 -8.47 21.71
N GLY A 340 -27.59 -7.33 21.27
CA GLY A 340 -27.91 -6.18 22.13
C GLY A 340 -26.72 -5.24 22.46
N ARG A 341 -25.55 -5.43 21.89
CA ARG A 341 -24.39 -4.55 22.06
C ARG A 341 -23.62 -4.36 20.76
N LEU A 342 -22.64 -3.46 20.75
CA LEU A 342 -21.67 -3.41 19.65
C LEU A 342 -20.63 -4.51 19.79
N PRO A 343 -20.18 -5.09 18.66
CA PRO A 343 -19.07 -6.05 18.65
C PRO A 343 -17.75 -5.42 19.11
N ASP A 344 -16.87 -6.28 19.63
CA ASP A 344 -15.52 -5.90 20.05
C ASP A 344 -14.50 -6.97 19.61
N PHE A 345 -13.21 -6.71 19.83
CA PHE A 345 -12.11 -7.60 19.46
C PHE A 345 -12.19 -8.99 20.12
N ASP A 346 -12.76 -9.04 21.33
CA ASP A 346 -12.93 -10.30 22.06
C ASP A 346 -13.94 -11.26 21.39
N ASP A 347 -14.81 -10.74 20.49
CA ASP A 347 -15.77 -11.55 19.75
C ASP A 347 -15.16 -12.21 18.49
N MET A 348 -13.92 -11.90 18.15
CA MET A 348 -13.32 -12.32 16.86
C MET A 348 -13.25 -13.84 16.69
N GLU A 349 -12.99 -14.59 17.76
CA GLU A 349 -12.89 -16.04 17.71
C GLU A 349 -14.27 -16.70 17.50
N ASP A 350 -15.35 -16.06 17.97
CA ASP A 350 -16.73 -16.55 17.87
C ASP A 350 -17.44 -16.13 16.56
N LEU A 351 -16.76 -15.36 15.69
CA LEU A 351 -17.26 -14.81 14.43
C LEU A 351 -16.45 -15.27 13.21
N PRO A 352 -16.38 -16.59 12.94
CA PRO A 352 -15.57 -17.14 11.86
C PRO A 352 -16.05 -16.73 10.46
N TYR A 353 -17.37 -16.57 10.23
CA TYR A 353 -17.88 -16.10 8.93
C TYR A 353 -17.47 -14.66 8.66
N LEU A 354 -17.56 -13.79 9.65
CA LEU A 354 -17.10 -12.42 9.54
C LEU A 354 -15.59 -12.34 9.28
N SER A 355 -14.81 -13.17 9.96
CA SER A 355 -13.36 -13.27 9.75
C SER A 355 -13.03 -13.78 8.34
N ALA A 356 -13.79 -14.74 7.82
CA ALA A 356 -13.71 -15.21 6.44
C ALA A 356 -14.08 -14.12 5.42
N LEU A 357 -15.10 -13.30 5.72
CA LEU A 357 -15.49 -12.16 4.89
C LEU A 357 -14.35 -11.13 4.79
N VAL A 358 -13.70 -10.79 5.90
CA VAL A 358 -12.55 -9.88 5.92
C VAL A 358 -11.37 -10.43 5.12
N LYS A 359 -11.11 -11.74 5.21
CA LYS A 359 -10.10 -12.40 4.36
C LYS A 359 -10.46 -12.29 2.88
N GLU A 360 -11.73 -12.47 2.53
CA GLU A 360 -12.19 -12.36 1.14
C GLU A 360 -12.09 -10.92 0.60
N VAL A 361 -12.31 -9.90 1.43
CA VAL A 361 -12.05 -8.50 1.04
C VAL A 361 -10.58 -8.30 0.64
N LEU A 362 -9.64 -8.80 1.45
CA LEU A 362 -8.21 -8.70 1.17
C LEU A 362 -7.79 -9.48 -0.08
N ARG A 363 -8.46 -10.62 -0.35
CA ARG A 363 -8.20 -11.46 -1.52
C ARG A 363 -8.77 -10.86 -2.80
N TRP A 364 -10.05 -10.47 -2.78
CA TRP A 364 -10.83 -10.13 -3.98
C TRP A 364 -10.28 -8.90 -4.70
N GLN A 365 -9.92 -7.85 -3.94
CA GLN A 365 -9.33 -6.64 -4.50
C GLN A 365 -8.20 -6.15 -3.58
N PRO A 366 -6.98 -6.67 -3.76
CA PRO A 366 -5.87 -6.28 -2.93
C PRO A 366 -5.55 -4.79 -3.09
N GLY A 367 -5.36 -4.09 -1.97
CA GLY A 367 -5.03 -2.66 -1.98
C GLY A 367 -3.68 -2.34 -2.65
N THR A 368 -2.78 -3.33 -2.77
CA THR A 368 -1.48 -3.21 -3.44
C THR A 368 -1.26 -4.39 -4.38
N PRO A 369 -1.87 -4.36 -5.60
CA PRO A 369 -1.91 -5.52 -6.49
C PRO A 369 -0.56 -5.98 -7.05
N TYR A 370 0.50 -5.20 -6.93
CA TYR A 370 1.87 -5.58 -7.31
C TYR A 370 2.92 -5.27 -6.23
N GLY A 371 2.46 -4.97 -5.01
CA GLY A 371 3.30 -4.70 -3.85
C GLY A 371 4.30 -3.55 -4.02
N VAL A 372 5.30 -3.50 -3.14
CA VAL A 372 6.42 -2.54 -3.23
C VAL A 372 7.62 -3.24 -3.87
N PRO A 373 8.19 -2.72 -4.98
CA PRO A 373 9.28 -3.38 -5.68
C PRO A 373 10.52 -3.64 -4.81
N HIS A 374 11.14 -4.79 -5.02
CA HIS A 374 12.42 -5.19 -4.42
C HIS A 374 13.57 -4.97 -5.40
N LEU A 375 14.81 -5.04 -4.90
CA LEU A 375 16.02 -4.96 -5.70
C LEU A 375 16.96 -6.10 -5.33
N THR A 376 17.50 -6.83 -6.32
CA THR A 376 18.53 -7.82 -6.05
C THR A 376 19.89 -7.14 -5.86
N THR A 377 20.66 -7.59 -4.87
CA THR A 377 22.00 -7.05 -4.57
C THR A 377 23.14 -7.87 -5.19
N GLU A 378 22.84 -9.06 -5.70
CA GLU A 378 23.78 -9.99 -6.31
C GLU A 378 23.16 -10.67 -7.53
N ASP A 379 23.98 -11.29 -8.37
CA ASP A 379 23.51 -12.22 -9.41
C ASP A 379 22.95 -13.48 -8.76
N ASP A 380 21.85 -14.00 -9.30
CA ASP A 380 21.22 -15.23 -8.81
C ASP A 380 20.81 -16.13 -9.98
N VAL A 381 20.53 -17.40 -9.66
CA VAL A 381 19.99 -18.38 -10.60
C VAL A 381 18.73 -18.99 -10.02
N TYR A 382 17.62 -18.88 -10.75
CA TYR A 382 16.35 -19.47 -10.35
C TYR A 382 15.66 -20.18 -11.52
N GLU A 383 15.28 -21.44 -11.33
CA GLU A 383 14.65 -22.28 -12.37
C GLU A 383 15.44 -22.34 -13.69
N GLY A 384 16.78 -22.33 -13.61
CA GLY A 384 17.65 -22.32 -14.78
C GLY A 384 17.82 -20.98 -15.48
N TYR A 385 17.19 -19.91 -14.96
CA TYR A 385 17.32 -18.56 -15.47
C TYR A 385 18.32 -17.74 -14.65
N HIS A 386 19.10 -16.92 -15.33
CA HIS A 386 19.95 -15.92 -14.71
C HIS A 386 19.13 -14.70 -14.30
N ILE A 387 19.21 -14.30 -13.04
CA ILE A 387 18.66 -13.05 -12.51
C ILE A 387 19.81 -12.09 -12.25
N PRO A 388 19.98 -11.03 -13.08
CA PRO A 388 21.12 -10.12 -12.95
C PRO A 388 21.06 -9.31 -11.65
N LYS A 389 22.21 -9.06 -11.04
CA LYS A 389 22.37 -8.07 -9.97
C LYS A 389 21.74 -6.72 -10.35
N GLY A 390 21.08 -6.08 -9.42
CA GLY A 390 20.41 -4.79 -9.63
C GLY A 390 19.09 -4.89 -10.41
N SER A 391 18.54 -6.10 -10.57
CA SER A 391 17.20 -6.30 -11.11
C SER A 391 16.15 -5.79 -10.12
N ILE A 392 15.18 -5.03 -10.62
CA ILE A 392 13.96 -4.68 -9.90
C ILE A 392 13.08 -5.93 -9.90
N VAL A 393 12.62 -6.36 -8.73
CA VAL A 393 11.76 -7.55 -8.60
C VAL A 393 10.40 -7.12 -8.09
N ILE A 394 9.37 -7.42 -8.87
CA ILE A 394 7.97 -7.09 -8.60
C ILE A 394 7.23 -8.41 -8.39
N TYR A 395 6.51 -8.55 -7.28
CA TYR A 395 5.60 -9.66 -7.10
C TYR A 395 4.17 -9.22 -7.44
N ASN A 396 3.51 -10.01 -8.28
CA ASN A 396 2.15 -9.76 -8.72
C ASN A 396 1.16 -10.39 -7.72
N SER A 397 0.87 -9.66 -6.63
CA SER A 397 -0.05 -10.15 -5.59
C SER A 397 -1.46 -10.42 -6.14
N TRP A 398 -1.91 -9.62 -7.13
CA TRP A 398 -3.19 -9.85 -7.79
C TRP A 398 -3.22 -11.22 -8.48
N ALA A 399 -2.21 -11.56 -9.29
CA ALA A 399 -2.16 -12.85 -9.98
C ALA A 399 -2.15 -14.03 -8.99
N MET A 400 -1.44 -13.88 -7.87
CA MET A 400 -1.39 -14.90 -6.81
C MET A 400 -2.74 -15.07 -6.11
N LEU A 401 -3.44 -13.97 -5.81
CA LEU A 401 -4.76 -13.98 -5.18
C LEU A 401 -5.89 -14.38 -6.15
N TYR A 402 -5.61 -14.40 -7.46
CA TYR A 402 -6.50 -14.87 -8.52
C TYR A 402 -6.08 -16.22 -9.08
N ASN A 403 -5.19 -16.94 -8.39
CA ASN A 403 -4.82 -18.31 -8.76
C ASN A 403 -5.98 -19.26 -8.50
N GLU A 404 -6.48 -19.93 -9.55
CA GLU A 404 -7.65 -20.84 -9.47
C GLU A 404 -7.38 -22.12 -8.67
N VAL A 405 -6.11 -22.52 -8.51
CA VAL A 405 -5.72 -23.67 -7.69
C VAL A 405 -5.85 -23.36 -6.20
N ASP A 406 -5.38 -22.17 -5.78
CA ASP A 406 -5.46 -21.74 -4.39
C ASP A 406 -6.87 -21.22 -4.03
N TYR A 407 -7.53 -20.52 -4.99
CA TYR A 407 -8.82 -19.87 -4.81
C TYR A 407 -9.75 -20.18 -6.00
N PRO A 408 -10.44 -21.33 -6.00
CA PRO A 408 -11.39 -21.67 -7.08
C PRO A 408 -12.43 -20.59 -7.30
N ASP A 409 -12.73 -20.26 -8.56
CA ASP A 409 -13.59 -19.14 -8.98
C ASP A 409 -13.16 -17.81 -8.34
N PRO A 410 -11.96 -17.30 -8.67
CA PRO A 410 -11.35 -16.16 -7.96
C PRO A 410 -12.06 -14.83 -8.26
N SER A 411 -12.86 -14.74 -9.30
CA SER A 411 -13.65 -13.56 -9.63
C SER A 411 -14.85 -13.37 -8.70
N ALA A 412 -15.39 -14.46 -8.15
CA ALA A 412 -16.49 -14.42 -7.19
C ALA A 412 -16.01 -13.98 -5.81
N PHE A 413 -16.81 -13.12 -5.17
CA PHE A 413 -16.65 -12.75 -3.77
C PHE A 413 -17.34 -13.82 -2.91
N LYS A 414 -16.56 -14.71 -2.29
CA LYS A 414 -17.05 -15.93 -1.63
C LYS A 414 -16.32 -16.20 -0.33
N PRO A 415 -16.78 -15.63 0.81
CA PRO A 415 -16.17 -15.89 2.13
C PRO A 415 -16.12 -17.37 2.51
N GLU A 416 -17.10 -18.16 2.07
CA GLU A 416 -17.23 -19.58 2.36
C GLU A 416 -16.00 -20.40 1.92
N ARG A 417 -15.18 -19.87 0.98
CA ARG A 417 -13.92 -20.54 0.59
C ARG A 417 -12.95 -20.73 1.75
N PHE A 418 -13.01 -19.88 2.77
CA PHE A 418 -12.16 -19.93 3.94
C PHE A 418 -12.75 -20.73 5.11
N LEU A 419 -13.91 -21.37 4.90
CA LEU A 419 -14.62 -22.07 5.94
C LEU A 419 -14.71 -23.57 5.67
N LYS A 420 -14.58 -24.36 6.72
CA LYS A 420 -14.88 -25.76 6.78
C LYS A 420 -15.62 -26.06 8.07
N ASP A 421 -16.77 -26.73 7.97
CA ASP A 421 -17.61 -27.08 9.12
C ASP A 421 -17.95 -25.87 10.03
N GLY A 422 -18.14 -24.69 9.43
CA GLY A 422 -18.49 -23.44 10.12
C GLY A 422 -17.31 -22.74 10.82
N GLN A 423 -16.08 -23.24 10.69
CA GLN A 423 -14.86 -22.65 11.24
C GLN A 423 -13.87 -22.29 10.12
N LEU A 424 -12.90 -21.41 10.42
CA LEU A 424 -11.84 -21.09 9.47
C LEU A 424 -11.01 -22.35 9.13
N ASP A 425 -10.87 -22.65 7.84
CA ASP A 425 -10.06 -23.77 7.37
C ASP A 425 -8.57 -23.36 7.28
N PRO A 426 -7.69 -23.95 8.14
CA PRO A 426 -6.27 -23.65 8.11
C PRO A 426 -5.55 -24.17 6.86
N ASN A 427 -6.19 -25.03 6.06
CA ASN A 427 -5.60 -25.57 4.84
C ASN A 427 -5.75 -24.61 3.65
N ILE A 428 -6.65 -23.65 3.71
CA ILE A 428 -6.78 -22.61 2.68
C ILE A 428 -5.75 -21.52 2.93
N ARG A 429 -4.98 -21.20 1.91
CA ARG A 429 -3.96 -20.14 2.00
C ARG A 429 -4.58 -18.82 2.47
N ASP A 430 -4.04 -18.28 3.54
CA ASP A 430 -4.48 -16.98 4.04
C ASP A 430 -4.05 -15.87 3.05
N PRO A 431 -4.99 -15.08 2.50
CA PRO A 431 -4.67 -13.98 1.60
C PRO A 431 -3.75 -12.93 2.24
N ALA A 432 -3.73 -12.83 3.57
CA ALA A 432 -2.82 -11.95 4.28
C ALA A 432 -1.33 -12.29 4.02
N ALA A 433 -1.01 -13.57 3.77
CA ALA A 433 0.34 -14.01 3.41
C ALA A 433 0.83 -13.47 2.05
N ILE A 434 -0.09 -12.90 1.25
CA ILE A 434 0.21 -12.32 -0.06
C ILE A 434 -0.01 -10.80 -0.01
N ALA A 435 -1.16 -10.35 0.51
CA ALA A 435 -1.59 -8.95 0.51
C ALA A 435 -0.65 -8.04 1.32
N PHE A 436 -0.04 -8.54 2.38
CA PHE A 436 0.89 -7.77 3.23
C PHE A 436 2.36 -7.91 2.84
N GLY A 437 2.66 -8.56 1.70
CA GLY A 437 3.98 -8.65 1.12
C GLY A 437 4.80 -9.85 1.59
N PHE A 438 6.02 -9.93 1.04
CA PHE A 438 6.96 -11.03 1.21
C PHE A 438 8.26 -10.56 1.84
N GLY A 439 9.03 -11.48 2.40
CA GLY A 439 10.34 -11.25 2.98
C GLY A 439 10.47 -11.89 4.35
N ARG A 440 11.64 -11.78 4.99
CA ARG A 440 11.86 -12.37 6.32
C ARG A 440 10.73 -11.98 7.24
N ARG A 441 10.05 -12.98 7.80
CA ARG A 441 8.83 -12.87 8.61
C ARG A 441 8.79 -11.68 9.59
N TRP A 442 9.96 -11.24 10.06
CA TRP A 442 10.09 -10.16 11.04
C TRP A 442 10.57 -8.84 10.44
N GLU A 443 11.13 -8.84 9.22
CA GLU A 443 11.83 -7.67 8.68
C GLU A 443 11.13 -6.98 7.50
N LEU A 444 10.45 -7.70 6.59
CA LEU A 444 9.98 -7.16 5.31
C LEU A 444 8.48 -7.24 5.06
N ILE A 445 7.75 -8.10 5.77
CA ILE A 445 6.28 -8.12 5.76
C ILE A 445 5.76 -6.82 6.40
N CYS A 446 4.61 -6.33 5.94
CA CYS A 446 3.99 -5.13 6.47
C CYS A 446 3.92 -5.18 8.02
N PRO A 447 4.57 -4.26 8.74
CA PRO A 447 4.59 -4.31 10.21
C PRO A 447 3.24 -3.97 10.84
N GLY A 448 2.35 -3.30 10.08
CA GLY A 448 1.01 -2.93 10.51
C GLY A 448 -0.08 -3.91 10.10
N SER A 449 0.25 -5.09 9.57
CA SER A 449 -0.73 -6.07 9.05
C SER A 449 -1.82 -6.44 10.04
N HIS A 450 -1.44 -6.69 11.30
CA HIS A 450 -2.38 -7.02 12.38
C HIS A 450 -3.29 -5.84 12.76
N ILE A 451 -2.77 -4.60 12.75
CA ILE A 451 -3.56 -3.38 13.00
C ILE A 451 -4.55 -3.16 11.86
N ALA A 452 -4.09 -3.30 10.60
CA ALA A 452 -4.95 -3.14 9.43
C ALA A 452 -6.06 -4.19 9.40
N PHE A 453 -5.74 -5.46 9.67
CA PHE A 453 -6.73 -6.53 9.78
C PHE A 453 -7.74 -6.26 10.89
N ALA A 454 -7.28 -5.91 12.09
CA ALA A 454 -8.14 -5.59 13.23
C ALA A 454 -9.05 -4.39 12.97
N THR A 455 -8.53 -3.34 12.30
CA THR A 455 -9.33 -2.16 11.90
C THR A 455 -10.44 -2.55 10.92
N LEU A 456 -10.10 -3.31 9.87
CA LEU A 456 -11.07 -3.76 8.88
C LEU A 456 -12.11 -4.69 9.50
N TRP A 457 -11.67 -5.61 10.37
CA TRP A 457 -12.55 -6.54 11.06
C TRP A 457 -13.55 -5.82 11.97
N LEU A 458 -13.08 -4.92 12.85
CA LEU A 458 -13.96 -4.20 13.76
C LEU A 458 -14.91 -3.25 13.00
N THR A 459 -14.44 -2.67 11.88
CA THR A 459 -15.29 -1.87 10.99
C THR A 459 -16.40 -2.73 10.39
N ALA A 460 -16.07 -3.89 9.82
CA ALA A 460 -17.05 -4.82 9.25
C ALA A 460 -18.04 -5.31 10.30
N ALA A 461 -17.53 -5.71 11.47
CA ALA A 461 -18.36 -6.15 12.60
C ALA A 461 -19.36 -5.07 13.02
N SER A 462 -18.87 -3.85 13.29
CA SER A 462 -19.71 -2.74 13.79
C SER A 462 -20.73 -2.28 12.76
N VAL A 463 -20.33 -2.16 11.49
CA VAL A 463 -21.23 -1.79 10.38
C VAL A 463 -22.31 -2.85 10.19
N LEU A 464 -21.95 -4.14 10.09
CA LEU A 464 -22.91 -5.20 9.83
C LEU A 464 -23.82 -5.52 11.02
N ALA A 465 -23.36 -5.30 12.24
CA ALA A 465 -24.23 -5.42 13.43
C ALA A 465 -25.33 -4.37 13.48
N THR A 466 -25.09 -3.17 12.91
CA THR A 466 -25.96 -2.01 13.13
C THR A 466 -26.60 -1.46 11.85
N LEU A 467 -25.96 -1.61 10.71
CA LEU A 467 -26.35 -0.98 9.45
C LEU A 467 -26.74 -2.00 8.39
N GLN A 468 -27.69 -1.62 7.54
CA GLN A 468 -28.05 -2.29 6.30
C GLN A 468 -27.53 -1.46 5.13
N LEU A 469 -26.72 -2.08 4.27
CA LEU A 469 -26.19 -1.48 3.06
C LEU A 469 -26.99 -2.02 1.86
N SER A 470 -27.37 -1.13 0.95
CA SER A 470 -28.11 -1.53 -0.24
C SER A 470 -27.79 -0.62 -1.43
N LYS A 471 -28.09 -1.13 -2.63
CA LYS A 471 -27.98 -0.37 -3.87
C LYS A 471 -29.00 0.77 -3.89
N PRO A 472 -28.65 1.95 -4.44
CA PRO A 472 -29.60 3.02 -4.66
C PRO A 472 -30.59 2.63 -5.77
N VAL A 473 -31.72 3.33 -5.80
CA VAL A 473 -32.71 3.23 -6.86
C VAL A 473 -32.89 4.59 -7.54
N ASP A 474 -33.09 4.58 -8.85
CA ASP A 474 -33.40 5.80 -9.60
C ASP A 474 -34.84 6.27 -9.36
N LYS A 475 -35.21 7.39 -10.01
CA LYS A 475 -36.54 7.98 -9.93
C LYS A 475 -37.64 7.06 -10.43
N ASP A 476 -37.31 6.11 -11.31
CA ASP A 476 -38.21 5.13 -11.90
C ASP A 476 -38.27 3.83 -11.07
N GLY A 477 -37.59 3.76 -9.95
CA GLY A 477 -37.51 2.58 -9.07
C GLY A 477 -36.56 1.49 -9.56
N ARG A 478 -35.69 1.78 -10.55
CA ARG A 478 -34.69 0.83 -11.04
C ARG A 478 -33.45 0.84 -10.16
N VAL A 479 -32.92 -0.34 -9.88
CA VAL A 479 -31.69 -0.49 -9.10
C VAL A 479 -30.50 0.07 -9.88
N ILE A 480 -29.72 0.94 -9.24
CA ILE A 480 -28.46 1.46 -9.76
C ILE A 480 -27.34 0.51 -9.32
N GLU A 481 -26.72 -0.17 -10.27
CA GLU A 481 -25.55 -1.02 -9.99
C GLU A 481 -24.32 -0.16 -9.71
N PRO A 482 -23.60 -0.38 -8.60
CA PRO A 482 -22.37 0.34 -8.33
C PRO A 482 -21.29 -0.05 -9.34
N SER A 483 -20.48 0.92 -9.76
CA SER A 483 -19.28 0.61 -10.55
C SER A 483 -18.34 -0.29 -9.74
N ARG A 484 -17.82 -1.33 -10.37
CA ARG A 484 -16.77 -2.19 -9.82
C ARG A 484 -15.38 -1.80 -10.34
N GLU A 485 -15.27 -0.60 -10.89
CA GLU A 485 -14.00 -0.07 -11.36
C GLU A 485 -13.15 0.40 -10.18
N TYR A 486 -11.83 0.32 -10.37
CA TYR A 486 -10.84 0.72 -9.39
C TYR A 486 -9.88 1.74 -9.99
N CYS A 487 -9.53 2.74 -9.22
CA CYS A 487 -8.49 3.68 -9.62
C CYS A 487 -7.11 3.21 -9.13
N ALA A 488 -6.11 3.32 -10.00
CA ALA A 488 -4.72 3.13 -9.62
C ALA A 488 -4.20 4.40 -8.95
N SER A 489 -4.14 4.37 -7.62
CA SER A 489 -3.57 5.40 -6.77
C SER A 489 -2.34 4.84 -6.03
N VAL A 490 -2.00 5.37 -4.86
CA VAL A 490 -1.06 4.74 -3.91
C VAL A 490 -1.57 3.35 -3.52
N ALA A 491 -2.88 3.25 -3.31
CA ALA A 491 -3.60 2.01 -3.12
C ALA A 491 -4.63 1.82 -4.26
N HIS A 492 -4.87 0.58 -4.64
CA HIS A 492 -5.90 0.17 -5.58
C HIS A 492 -7.27 0.28 -4.90
N GLN A 493 -8.04 1.31 -5.22
CA GLN A 493 -9.23 1.72 -4.50
C GLN A 493 -10.45 1.77 -5.43
N PRO A 494 -11.66 1.34 -4.96
CA PRO A 494 -12.88 1.53 -5.76
C PRO A 494 -13.05 2.99 -6.19
N VAL A 495 -13.53 3.22 -7.40
CA VAL A 495 -14.04 4.55 -7.75
C VAL A 495 -15.22 4.89 -6.83
N PRO A 496 -15.48 6.15 -6.50
CA PRO A 496 -16.62 6.52 -5.68
C PRO A 496 -17.92 5.94 -6.24
N PHE A 497 -18.74 5.37 -5.38
CA PHE A 497 -20.05 4.81 -5.70
C PHE A 497 -21.09 5.25 -4.68
N GLU A 498 -22.33 5.28 -5.08
CA GLU A 498 -23.45 5.59 -4.20
C GLU A 498 -23.99 4.31 -3.55
N CYS A 499 -24.40 4.41 -2.30
CA CYS A 499 -25.09 3.36 -1.57
C CYS A 499 -26.11 3.94 -0.60
N ILE A 500 -27.13 3.16 -0.27
CA ILE A 500 -28.09 3.48 0.78
C ILE A 500 -27.58 2.83 2.07
N ILE A 501 -27.48 3.61 3.13
CA ILE A 501 -27.11 3.17 4.47
C ILE A 501 -28.27 3.48 5.41
N LYS A 502 -28.81 2.45 6.08
CA LYS A 502 -29.92 2.58 7.03
C LYS A 502 -29.63 1.78 8.30
N PRO A 503 -30.18 2.15 9.45
CA PRO A 503 -30.10 1.30 10.64
C PRO A 503 -30.90 0.01 10.39
N ARG A 504 -30.42 -1.12 10.90
CA ARG A 504 -31.12 -2.41 10.80
C ARG A 504 -32.41 -2.44 11.63
N SER A 505 -32.44 -1.67 12.72
CA SER A 505 -33.58 -1.54 13.63
C SER A 505 -33.46 -0.27 14.47
N ASN A 506 -34.52 0.12 15.15
CA ASN A 506 -34.49 1.22 16.12
C ASN A 506 -33.50 0.96 17.28
N THR A 507 -33.36 -0.29 17.69
CA THR A 507 -32.37 -0.69 18.70
C THR A 507 -30.96 -0.47 18.19
N ALA A 508 -30.69 -0.84 16.92
CA ALA A 508 -29.38 -0.64 16.27
C ALA A 508 -29.05 0.86 16.15
N GLU A 509 -30.04 1.70 15.81
CA GLU A 509 -29.84 3.15 15.78
C GLU A 509 -29.53 3.70 17.19
N GLY A 510 -30.23 3.22 18.21
CA GLY A 510 -29.94 3.57 19.61
C GLY A 510 -28.50 3.21 20.01
N LEU A 511 -28.02 2.01 19.62
CA LEU A 511 -26.64 1.59 19.87
C LEU A 511 -25.63 2.49 19.16
N ILE A 512 -25.90 2.88 17.91
CA ILE A 512 -25.03 3.80 17.14
C ILE A 512 -24.88 5.14 17.85
N ARG A 513 -26.00 5.74 18.26
CA ARG A 513 -26.00 7.07 18.90
C ARG A 513 -25.32 7.04 20.27
N SER A 514 -25.68 6.06 21.13
CA SER A 514 -25.07 5.92 22.46
C SER A 514 -23.58 5.60 22.45
N ALA A 515 -23.09 4.87 21.44
CA ALA A 515 -21.68 4.56 21.33
C ALA A 515 -20.81 5.78 20.99
N ALA A 516 -21.35 6.74 20.24
CA ALA A 516 -20.64 7.98 19.93
C ALA A 516 -20.49 8.88 21.17
N ASP A 517 -21.51 8.90 22.05
CA ASP A 517 -21.52 9.71 23.27
C ASP A 517 -20.50 9.20 24.32
N SER A 518 -20.06 7.95 24.20
CA SER A 518 -19.13 7.31 25.15
C SER A 518 -17.65 7.72 24.94
N TYR A 519 -17.32 8.48 23.89
CA TYR A 519 -15.98 8.92 23.50
C TYR A 519 -15.90 10.42 23.21
#